data_87865509172537f1c0b6ae2f48415155
#
_entry.id   87865509172537f1c0b6ae2f48415155
#
_cell.length_a   1.000
_cell.length_b   1.000
_cell.length_c   1.000
_cell.angle_alpha   90.00
_cell.angle_beta   90.00
_cell.angle_gamma   90.00
#
_symmetry.space_group_name_H-M   'P 1'
#
loop_
_entity.id
_entity.type
_entity.pdbx_description
1 polymer ?
#
loop_
_entity_poly.entity_id
_entity_poly.type
_entity_poly.pdbx_seq_one_letter_code
_entity_poly.pdbx_strand_id
1 'polypeptide(L)'
;LSCYSPAQGEIFADNGAYYAFYVETAGPPAWTQSAVIYQVFPDRFSPGSHQSWQRPASLGGFFGGTLSAILDKLDYISELGCNTIWLNPIFPSPSHHGYDATDLFTVEPRLGTLQDFTALLAAAHQSGIRILLDFVPNHWSHLHPTFQNAIADANSPYHNWYTFRHWPDEYETFFGVKSLPQINLRNPAA
;
A
#
# COMPACT_ATOMS: atom_id res chain seq x y z
N LEU A 1 -31.33 9.17 5.50
CA LEU A 1 -30.30 8.64 6.41
C LEU A 1 -30.88 7.40 7.08
N SER A 2 -30.29 6.23 6.87
CA SER A 2 -30.63 5.04 7.66
C SER A 2 -29.45 4.70 8.57
N CYS A 3 -29.74 4.26 9.77
CA CYS A 3 -28.77 3.62 10.64
C CYS A 3 -29.29 2.24 11.02
N TYR A 4 -28.41 1.27 11.10
CA TYR A 4 -28.72 -0.07 11.58
C TYR A 4 -28.29 -0.20 13.04
N SER A 5 -29.22 -0.61 13.89
CA SER A 5 -28.94 -0.99 15.27
C SER A 5 -29.25 -2.47 15.45
N PRO A 6 -28.34 -3.30 15.99
CA PRO A 6 -28.64 -4.71 16.27
C PRO A 6 -29.86 -4.93 17.15
N ALA A 7 -30.21 -3.95 18.01
CA ALA A 7 -31.35 -4.01 18.93
C ALA A 7 -32.66 -3.50 18.31
N GLN A 8 -32.61 -2.66 17.29
CA GLN A 8 -33.79 -1.97 16.75
C GLN A 8 -34.02 -2.17 15.26
N GLY A 9 -33.09 -2.87 14.57
CA GLY A 9 -33.15 -3.04 13.12
C GLY A 9 -32.77 -1.77 12.35
N GLU A 10 -33.19 -1.69 11.09
CA GLU A 10 -32.89 -0.58 10.20
C GLU A 10 -33.83 0.60 10.47
N ILE A 11 -33.26 1.78 10.73
CA ILE A 11 -33.99 3.03 10.97
C ILE A 11 -33.73 3.97 9.80
N PHE A 12 -34.77 4.39 9.11
CA PHE A 12 -34.69 5.32 7.98
C PHE A 12 -34.92 6.76 8.45
N ALA A 13 -34.02 7.63 8.08
CA ALA A 13 -34.26 9.08 8.20
C ALA A 13 -34.24 9.69 6.79
N ASP A 14 -35.26 10.45 6.48
CA ASP A 14 -35.44 11.24 5.26
C ASP A 14 -35.55 10.48 3.92
N ASN A 15 -36.74 10.42 3.37
CA ASN A 15 -37.05 10.08 1.96
C ASN A 15 -36.41 8.84 1.32
N GLY A 16 -35.99 7.83 2.08
CA GLY A 16 -35.44 6.60 1.55
C GLY A 16 -34.02 6.72 0.96
N ALA A 17 -33.32 7.82 1.19
CA ALA A 17 -31.90 7.93 0.87
C ALA A 17 -31.09 7.18 1.92
N TYR A 18 -30.32 6.19 1.47
CA TYR A 18 -29.48 5.39 2.35
C TYR A 18 -28.16 6.11 2.63
N TYR A 19 -27.94 6.44 3.90
CA TYR A 19 -26.62 6.76 4.41
C TYR A 19 -26.27 5.70 5.45
N ALA A 20 -25.49 4.70 5.05
CA ALA A 20 -25.08 3.63 5.96
C ALA A 20 -23.81 4.02 6.70
N PHE A 21 -23.82 3.94 8.02
CA PHE A 21 -22.61 3.95 8.83
C PHE A 21 -22.64 2.72 9.73
N TYR A 22 -21.46 2.19 9.97
CA TYR A 22 -21.28 1.04 10.83
C TYR A 22 -20.96 1.53 12.24
N VAL A 23 -21.70 1.08 13.22
CA VAL A 23 -21.38 1.33 14.64
C VAL A 23 -20.68 0.08 15.17
N GLU A 24 -19.36 0.13 15.19
CA GLU A 24 -18.58 -0.95 15.79
C GLU A 24 -18.69 -0.91 17.30
N THR A 25 -18.82 -2.10 17.91
CA THR A 25 -18.73 -2.27 19.37
C THR A 25 -17.29 -2.17 19.86
N ALA A 26 -16.30 -2.40 18.98
CA ALA A 26 -14.88 -2.18 19.23
C ALA A 26 -14.46 -0.89 18.54
N GLY A 27 -14.18 0.16 19.28
CA GLY A 27 -13.60 1.41 18.72
C GLY A 27 -12.21 1.17 18.11
N PRO A 28 -11.67 2.16 17.40
CA PRO A 28 -10.31 2.06 16.86
C PRO A 28 -9.30 1.83 18.00
N PRO A 29 -8.16 1.21 17.72
CA PRO A 29 -7.12 1.00 18.73
C PRO A 29 -6.76 2.32 19.44
N ALA A 30 -6.62 2.27 20.77
CA ALA A 30 -6.44 3.49 21.59
C ALA A 30 -5.28 4.37 21.12
N TRP A 31 -4.21 3.77 20.57
CA TRP A 31 -3.06 4.52 20.06
C TRP A 31 -3.39 5.46 18.90
N THR A 32 -4.43 5.19 18.11
CA THR A 32 -4.80 6.02 16.96
C THR A 32 -5.29 7.40 17.37
N GLN A 33 -5.79 7.56 18.60
CA GLN A 33 -6.26 8.84 19.12
C GLN A 33 -5.12 9.84 19.38
N SER A 34 -3.91 9.34 19.58
CA SER A 34 -2.70 10.15 19.81
C SER A 34 -1.68 10.03 18.70
N ALA A 35 -2.03 9.41 17.56
CA ALA A 35 -1.11 9.23 16.45
C ALA A 35 -0.80 10.55 15.76
N VAL A 36 0.48 10.88 15.69
CA VAL A 36 1.03 11.93 14.82
C VAL A 36 1.85 11.23 13.76
N ILE A 37 1.33 11.23 12.54
CA ILE A 37 1.83 10.39 11.45
C ILE A 37 2.79 11.18 10.57
N TYR A 38 3.99 10.64 10.37
CA TYR A 38 4.95 11.10 9.37
C TYR A 38 4.94 10.14 8.18
N GLN A 39 4.42 10.60 7.04
CA GLN A 39 4.46 9.80 5.82
C GLN A 39 5.84 9.86 5.18
N VAL A 40 6.40 8.70 4.90
CA VAL A 40 7.71 8.54 4.26
C VAL A 40 7.54 7.93 2.88
N PHE A 41 8.08 8.61 1.88
CA PHE A 41 8.30 8.05 0.56
C PHE A 41 9.75 7.50 0.49
N PRO A 42 9.98 6.18 0.64
CA PRO A 42 11.30 5.63 0.92
C PRO A 42 12.37 6.04 -0.09
N ASP A 43 12.08 5.93 -1.39
CA ASP A 43 13.04 6.30 -2.45
C ASP A 43 13.50 7.77 -2.39
N ARG A 44 12.71 8.66 -1.76
CA ARG A 44 12.92 10.11 -1.77
C ARG A 44 13.26 10.72 -0.42
N PHE A 45 13.32 9.92 0.63
CA PHE A 45 13.46 10.42 1.98
C PHE A 45 14.93 10.67 2.37
N SER A 46 15.79 9.67 2.23
CA SER A 46 17.23 9.79 2.53
C SER A 46 18.02 8.69 1.81
N PRO A 47 19.18 9.01 1.24
CA PRO A 47 20.08 7.99 0.67
C PRO A 47 20.93 7.29 1.75
N GLY A 48 20.89 7.78 3.01
CA GLY A 48 21.78 7.36 4.09
C GLY A 48 23.01 8.23 4.23
N SER A 49 23.63 8.18 5.42
CA SER A 49 24.71 9.09 5.84
C SER A 49 26.01 8.95 5.03
N HIS A 50 26.19 7.85 4.31
CA HIS A 50 27.40 7.57 3.53
C HIS A 50 27.13 7.45 2.02
N GLN A 51 25.94 7.78 1.55
CA GLN A 51 25.55 7.69 0.16
C GLN A 51 25.09 9.04 -0.39
N SER A 52 25.22 9.21 -1.69
CA SER A 52 24.70 10.36 -2.41
C SER A 52 23.44 9.99 -3.16
N TRP A 53 22.53 10.95 -3.34
CA TRP A 53 21.37 10.79 -4.19
C TRP A 53 21.78 10.34 -5.60
N GLN A 54 21.08 9.35 -6.12
CA GLN A 54 21.15 9.02 -7.55
C GLN A 54 20.57 10.19 -8.35
N ARG A 55 21.04 10.34 -9.59
CA ARG A 55 20.58 11.37 -10.51
C ARG A 55 19.94 10.73 -11.75
N PRO A 56 18.70 10.24 -11.64
CA PRO A 56 18.01 9.65 -12.77
C PRO A 56 17.73 10.72 -13.85
N ALA A 57 17.54 10.28 -15.10
CA ALA A 57 17.24 11.16 -16.22
C ALA A 57 15.89 11.86 -16.12
N SER A 58 14.99 11.38 -15.27
CA SER A 58 13.67 11.98 -15.04
C SER A 58 13.23 11.84 -13.58
N LEU A 59 12.23 12.61 -13.19
CA LEU A 59 11.60 12.49 -11.86
C LEU A 59 10.90 11.13 -11.64
N GLY A 60 10.61 10.38 -12.68
CA GLY A 60 10.06 9.02 -12.60
C GLY A 60 11.11 7.95 -12.29
N GLY A 61 12.40 8.27 -12.25
CA GLY A 61 13.46 7.33 -11.89
C GLY A 61 13.65 7.19 -10.38
N PHE A 62 14.50 6.23 -9.98
CA PHE A 62 14.85 5.99 -8.58
C PHE A 62 15.96 6.96 -8.14
N PHE A 63 15.81 7.53 -6.95
CA PHE A 63 16.77 8.47 -6.37
C PHE A 63 17.66 7.81 -5.30
N GLY A 64 17.32 6.61 -4.86
CA GLY A 64 18.17 5.77 -4.03
C GLY A 64 18.00 5.96 -2.53
N GLY A 65 16.83 6.43 -2.08
CA GLY A 65 16.48 6.31 -0.66
C GLY A 65 16.29 4.86 -0.25
N THR A 66 16.59 4.51 1.00
CA THR A 66 16.61 3.14 1.52
C THR A 66 15.95 3.02 2.89
N LEU A 67 15.57 1.78 3.26
CA LEU A 67 15.02 1.48 4.58
C LEU A 67 16.04 1.71 5.70
N SER A 68 17.31 1.38 5.48
CA SER A 68 18.38 1.67 6.44
C SER A 68 18.58 3.18 6.65
N ALA A 69 18.41 3.97 5.60
CA ALA A 69 18.49 5.41 5.70
C ALA A 69 17.31 6.04 6.47
N ILE A 70 16.14 5.38 6.45
CA ILE A 70 14.99 5.76 7.31
C ILE A 70 15.32 5.45 8.76
N LEU A 71 15.93 4.30 9.04
CA LEU A 71 16.38 3.93 10.38
C LEU A 71 17.33 4.99 10.95
N ASP A 72 18.30 5.47 10.17
CA ASP A 72 19.25 6.53 10.56
C ASP A 72 18.55 7.87 10.88
N LYS A 73 17.28 8.03 10.53
CA LYS A 73 16.48 9.26 10.71
C LYS A 73 15.34 9.14 11.72
N LEU A 74 15.30 8.06 12.51
CA LEU A 74 14.25 7.88 13.52
C LEU A 74 14.28 9.01 14.57
N ASP A 75 15.45 9.43 15.01
CA ASP A 75 15.58 10.54 15.97
C ASP A 75 14.98 11.84 15.39
N TYR A 76 15.29 12.17 14.14
CA TYR A 76 14.71 13.32 13.45
C TYR A 76 13.17 13.27 13.44
N ILE A 77 12.59 12.10 13.13
CA ILE A 77 11.13 11.94 13.10
C ILE A 77 10.53 12.06 14.51
N SER A 78 11.22 11.51 15.51
CA SER A 78 10.83 11.62 16.92
C SER A 78 10.89 13.05 17.43
N GLU A 79 11.94 13.80 17.11
CA GLU A 79 12.13 15.20 17.49
C GLU A 79 11.06 16.12 16.89
N LEU A 80 10.47 15.76 15.75
CA LEU A 80 9.30 16.44 15.18
C LEU A 80 8.01 16.17 15.97
N GLY A 81 8.04 15.30 16.97
CA GLY A 81 6.87 14.91 17.75
C GLY A 81 6.01 13.83 17.08
N CYS A 82 6.51 13.19 16.01
CA CYS A 82 5.81 12.10 15.34
C CYS A 82 6.05 10.78 16.06
N ASN A 83 4.99 10.00 16.24
CA ASN A 83 5.02 8.70 16.92
C ASN A 83 4.56 7.54 16.02
N THR A 84 4.32 7.83 14.76
CA THR A 84 3.90 6.84 13.77
C THR A 84 4.50 7.20 12.42
N ILE A 85 5.11 6.23 11.75
CA ILE A 85 5.61 6.36 10.38
C ILE A 85 4.67 5.60 9.45
N TRP A 86 4.19 6.25 8.41
CA TRP A 86 3.51 5.61 7.29
C TRP A 86 4.48 5.48 6.12
N LEU A 87 4.91 4.26 5.83
CA LEU A 87 5.74 3.95 4.69
C LEU A 87 4.87 3.78 3.43
N ASN A 88 5.13 4.57 2.39
CA ASN A 88 4.65 4.25 1.05
C ASN A 88 5.10 2.82 0.67
N PRO A 89 4.46 2.16 -0.33
CA PRO A 89 4.70 0.74 -0.59
C PRO A 89 6.18 0.40 -0.72
N ILE A 90 6.59 -0.67 -0.05
CA ILE A 90 7.98 -1.15 -0.04
C ILE A 90 8.15 -2.46 -0.83
N PHE A 91 7.14 -2.86 -1.57
CA PHE A 91 7.12 -4.10 -2.35
C PHE A 91 7.79 -3.92 -3.71
N PRO A 92 8.32 -5.00 -4.33
CA PRO A 92 8.86 -4.96 -5.67
C PRO A 92 7.91 -4.34 -6.68
N SER A 93 8.41 -3.36 -7.42
CA SER A 93 7.62 -2.55 -8.33
C SER A 93 8.48 -2.02 -9.47
N PRO A 94 7.97 -1.93 -10.71
CA PRO A 94 8.68 -1.27 -11.80
C PRO A 94 8.83 0.25 -11.58
N SER A 95 7.96 0.85 -10.76
CA SER A 95 7.99 2.28 -10.48
C SER A 95 8.62 2.60 -9.13
N HIS A 96 9.17 3.82 -9.03
CA HIS A 96 9.76 4.34 -7.79
C HIS A 96 8.75 4.57 -6.66
N HIS A 97 7.45 4.67 -6.98
CA HIS A 97 6.41 4.92 -5.98
C HIS A 97 5.83 3.64 -5.35
N GLY A 98 6.03 2.46 -5.96
CA GLY A 98 5.63 1.19 -5.38
C GLY A 98 4.13 0.84 -5.46
N TYR A 99 3.27 1.71 -6.02
CA TYR A 99 1.83 1.45 -6.10
C TYR A 99 1.42 0.47 -7.20
N ASP A 100 2.35 -0.02 -7.99
CA ASP A 100 2.19 -1.02 -9.04
C ASP A 100 3.04 -2.26 -8.72
N ALA A 101 2.77 -2.89 -7.58
CA ALA A 101 3.52 -4.02 -7.09
C ALA A 101 3.51 -5.22 -8.05
N THR A 102 4.64 -5.93 -8.12
CA THR A 102 4.80 -7.18 -8.86
C THR A 102 4.92 -8.40 -7.93
N ASP A 103 5.12 -8.17 -6.65
CA ASP A 103 5.16 -9.15 -5.57
C ASP A 103 4.75 -8.44 -4.27
N LEU A 104 4.01 -9.12 -3.40
CA LEU A 104 3.55 -8.58 -2.11
C LEU A 104 4.23 -9.26 -0.90
N PHE A 105 5.17 -10.16 -1.14
CA PHE A 105 5.77 -10.98 -0.09
C PHE A 105 7.25 -10.68 0.15
N THR A 106 7.85 -9.85 -0.68
CA THR A 106 9.26 -9.47 -0.56
C THR A 106 9.42 -7.95 -0.52
N VAL A 107 10.59 -7.49 -0.09
CA VAL A 107 10.96 -6.08 -0.09
C VAL A 107 11.56 -5.71 -1.44
N GLU A 108 11.25 -4.52 -1.94
CA GLU A 108 11.87 -3.94 -3.14
C GLU A 108 13.40 -3.88 -2.96
N PRO A 109 14.19 -4.59 -3.80
CA PRO A 109 15.64 -4.70 -3.60
C PRO A 109 16.38 -3.36 -3.60
N ARG A 110 15.84 -2.35 -4.30
CA ARG A 110 16.43 -0.99 -4.33
C ARG A 110 16.23 -0.24 -3.02
N LEU A 111 15.22 -0.58 -2.24
CA LEU A 111 14.97 -0.02 -0.91
C LEU A 111 15.72 -0.76 0.20
N GLY A 112 16.14 -1.99 -0.05
CA GLY A 112 16.85 -2.83 0.91
C GLY A 112 16.33 -4.27 0.95
N THR A 113 16.57 -4.92 2.07
CA THR A 113 16.23 -6.32 2.32
C THR A 113 15.14 -6.45 3.41
N LEU A 114 14.59 -7.65 3.57
CA LEU A 114 13.71 -7.97 4.70
C LEU A 114 14.44 -7.76 6.05
N GLN A 115 15.75 -7.99 6.10
CA GLN A 115 16.54 -7.74 7.30
C GLN A 115 16.61 -6.24 7.63
N ASP A 116 16.78 -5.37 6.63
CA ASP A 116 16.76 -3.91 6.81
C ASP A 116 15.39 -3.44 7.30
N PHE A 117 14.31 -3.98 6.74
CA PHE A 117 12.95 -3.68 7.21
C PHE A 117 12.75 -4.14 8.66
N THR A 118 13.20 -5.34 9.02
CA THR A 118 13.08 -5.87 10.37
C THR A 118 13.88 -5.04 11.37
N ALA A 119 15.09 -4.57 10.99
CA ALA A 119 15.91 -3.69 11.80
C ALA A 119 15.23 -2.32 12.02
N LEU A 120 14.68 -1.73 10.96
CA LEU A 120 13.90 -0.49 11.05
C LEU A 120 12.70 -0.64 11.99
N LEU A 121 11.95 -1.74 11.84
CA LEU A 121 10.76 -2.01 12.67
C LEU A 121 11.14 -2.15 14.16
N ALA A 122 12.22 -2.90 14.45
CA ALA A 122 12.70 -3.09 15.81
C ALA A 122 13.15 -1.76 16.44
N ALA A 123 13.94 -0.97 15.74
CA ALA A 123 14.43 0.33 16.22
C ALA A 123 13.28 1.35 16.41
N ALA A 124 12.34 1.40 15.47
CA ALA A 124 11.16 2.26 15.59
C ALA A 124 10.35 1.91 16.85
N HIS A 125 10.08 0.62 17.08
CA HIS A 125 9.33 0.18 18.26
C HIS A 125 10.09 0.49 19.57
N GLN A 126 11.41 0.34 19.61
CA GLN A 126 12.24 0.73 20.76
C GLN A 126 12.13 2.23 21.07
N SER A 127 11.97 3.05 20.03
CA SER A 127 11.78 4.51 20.14
C SER A 127 10.30 4.90 20.35
N GLY A 128 9.39 3.94 20.55
CA GLY A 128 7.96 4.20 20.72
C GLY A 128 7.23 4.63 19.43
N ILE A 129 7.87 4.48 18.27
CA ILE A 129 7.32 4.83 16.95
C ILE A 129 6.68 3.58 16.33
N ARG A 130 5.46 3.72 15.81
CA ARG A 130 4.75 2.67 15.07
C ARG A 130 5.03 2.76 13.59
N ILE A 131 5.02 1.63 12.91
CA ILE A 131 5.13 1.55 11.44
C ILE A 131 3.78 1.14 10.86
N LEU A 132 3.27 1.92 9.92
CA LEU A 132 2.16 1.56 9.04
C LEU A 132 2.73 1.28 7.65
N LEU A 133 2.37 0.14 7.09
CA LEU A 133 2.69 -0.19 5.70
C LEU A 133 1.53 0.20 4.79
N ASP A 134 1.85 0.83 3.69
CA ASP A 134 0.90 1.04 2.61
C ASP A 134 0.66 -0.27 1.86
N PHE A 135 -0.60 -0.60 1.64
CA PHE A 135 -1.01 -1.81 0.95
C PHE A 135 -2.08 -1.49 -0.10
N VAL A 136 -1.87 -1.96 -1.33
CA VAL A 136 -2.75 -1.71 -2.47
C VAL A 136 -3.50 -2.97 -2.88
N PRO A 137 -4.69 -3.24 -2.32
CA PRO A 137 -5.47 -4.41 -2.69
C PRO A 137 -6.28 -4.24 -3.98
N ASN A 138 -6.41 -3.01 -4.50
CA ASN A 138 -7.29 -2.70 -5.63
C ASN A 138 -6.72 -3.13 -6.98
N HIS A 139 -5.42 -2.99 -7.18
CA HIS A 139 -4.74 -3.28 -8.45
C HIS A 139 -3.29 -3.64 -8.21
N TRP A 140 -2.68 -4.32 -9.17
CA TRP A 140 -1.24 -4.60 -9.19
C TRP A 140 -0.63 -4.11 -10.50
N SER A 141 0.66 -4.33 -10.66
CA SER A 141 1.32 -4.06 -11.95
C SER A 141 0.81 -5.00 -13.04
N HIS A 142 0.71 -4.49 -14.26
CA HIS A 142 0.53 -5.37 -15.43
C HIS A 142 1.68 -6.38 -15.58
N LEU A 143 2.83 -6.15 -14.93
CA LEU A 143 3.96 -7.08 -14.89
C LEU A 143 3.84 -8.13 -13.77
N HIS A 144 2.79 -8.07 -12.95
CA HIS A 144 2.58 -9.07 -11.90
C HIS A 144 2.42 -10.46 -12.51
N PRO A 145 3.08 -11.52 -11.98
CA PRO A 145 3.06 -12.87 -12.57
C PRO A 145 1.67 -13.43 -12.79
N THR A 146 0.73 -13.18 -11.89
CA THR A 146 -0.66 -13.66 -12.04
C THR A 146 -1.38 -12.98 -13.20
N PHE A 147 -1.14 -11.68 -13.43
CA PHE A 147 -1.72 -10.97 -14.57
C PHE A 147 -1.10 -11.43 -15.88
N GLN A 148 0.23 -11.57 -15.93
CA GLN A 148 0.91 -12.09 -17.11
C GLN A 148 0.43 -13.50 -17.49
N ASN A 149 0.19 -14.34 -16.50
CA ASN A 149 -0.38 -15.67 -16.71
C ASN A 149 -1.83 -15.59 -17.20
N ALA A 150 -2.64 -14.70 -16.62
CA ALA A 150 -4.05 -14.52 -17.01
C ALA A 150 -4.25 -14.02 -18.45
N ILE A 151 -3.35 -13.18 -18.96
CA ILE A 151 -3.42 -12.69 -20.35
C ILE A 151 -2.79 -13.67 -21.35
N ALA A 152 -1.90 -14.57 -20.91
CA ALA A 152 -1.25 -15.56 -21.76
C ALA A 152 -2.15 -16.77 -22.05
N ASP A 153 -3.02 -17.14 -21.11
CA ASP A 153 -3.89 -18.32 -21.25
C ASP A 153 -5.28 -18.05 -20.60
N ALA A 154 -6.32 -18.15 -21.43
CA ALA A 154 -7.72 -18.02 -20.98
C ALA A 154 -8.14 -19.10 -19.97
N ASN A 155 -7.43 -20.25 -19.91
CA ASN A 155 -7.66 -21.31 -18.94
C ASN A 155 -6.79 -21.18 -17.68
N SER A 156 -6.03 -20.10 -17.56
CA SER A 156 -5.21 -19.83 -16.38
C SER A 156 -6.03 -19.85 -15.09
N PRO A 157 -5.51 -20.42 -13.98
CA PRO A 157 -6.16 -20.32 -12.68
C PRO A 157 -6.32 -18.87 -12.20
N TYR A 158 -5.53 -17.94 -12.75
CA TYR A 158 -5.60 -16.51 -12.45
C TYR A 158 -6.50 -15.71 -13.38
N HIS A 159 -7.11 -16.34 -14.42
CA HIS A 159 -7.95 -15.62 -15.39
C HIS A 159 -9.06 -14.82 -14.68
N ASN A 160 -9.80 -15.47 -13.77
CA ASN A 160 -10.90 -14.86 -13.04
C ASN A 160 -10.47 -13.95 -11.87
N TRP A 161 -9.16 -13.76 -11.65
CA TRP A 161 -8.64 -12.76 -10.72
C TRP A 161 -8.74 -11.35 -11.29
N TYR A 162 -8.99 -11.25 -12.60
CA TYR A 162 -9.17 -10.01 -13.33
C TYR A 162 -10.50 -10.05 -14.09
N THR A 163 -11.03 -8.89 -14.42
CA THR A 163 -12.27 -8.79 -15.20
C THR A 163 -11.93 -8.35 -16.61
N PHE A 164 -12.06 -9.25 -17.56
CA PHE A 164 -11.86 -8.97 -18.98
C PHE A 164 -13.19 -8.61 -19.64
N ARG A 165 -13.21 -7.53 -20.43
CA ARG A 165 -14.30 -7.17 -21.36
C ARG A 165 -14.13 -7.89 -22.68
N HIS A 166 -12.89 -7.83 -23.23
CA HIS A 166 -12.45 -8.61 -24.40
C HIS A 166 -11.03 -9.12 -24.11
N TRP A 167 -10.93 -10.40 -23.81
CA TRP A 167 -9.64 -11.04 -23.55
C TRP A 167 -8.77 -11.11 -24.81
N PRO A 168 -7.45 -10.88 -24.71
CA PRO A 168 -6.70 -10.52 -23.52
C PRO A 168 -6.53 -9.00 -23.31
N ASP A 169 -6.98 -8.15 -24.21
CA ASP A 169 -6.53 -6.78 -24.37
C ASP A 169 -7.40 -5.73 -23.65
N GLU A 170 -8.65 -6.06 -23.34
CA GLU A 170 -9.59 -5.17 -22.66
C GLU A 170 -10.00 -5.73 -21.30
N TYR A 171 -9.52 -5.11 -20.25
CA TYR A 171 -9.75 -5.47 -18.85
C TYR A 171 -10.01 -4.25 -17.98
N GLU A 172 -10.59 -4.48 -16.82
CA GLU A 172 -10.79 -3.42 -15.82
C GLU A 172 -9.44 -2.93 -15.27
N THR A 173 -9.33 -1.63 -15.13
CA THR A 173 -8.08 -0.95 -14.73
C THR A 173 -8.35 0.16 -13.73
N PHE A 174 -7.35 0.51 -12.93
CA PHE A 174 -7.41 1.65 -12.05
C PHE A 174 -7.40 2.96 -12.87
N PHE A 175 -8.50 3.70 -12.84
CA PHE A 175 -8.72 4.95 -13.58
C PHE A 175 -8.37 4.91 -15.07
N GLY A 176 -8.55 3.80 -15.75
CA GLY A 176 -8.24 3.66 -17.18
C GLY A 176 -6.76 3.45 -17.50
N VAL A 177 -5.91 3.30 -16.48
CA VAL A 177 -4.46 3.10 -16.65
C VAL A 177 -4.18 1.63 -16.95
N LYS A 178 -3.81 1.31 -18.19
CA LYS A 178 -3.58 -0.08 -18.64
C LYS A 178 -2.47 -0.83 -17.88
N SER A 179 -1.50 -0.12 -17.33
CA SER A 179 -0.44 -0.73 -16.52
C SER A 179 -0.88 -1.15 -15.12
N LEU A 180 -2.13 -0.84 -14.73
CA LEU A 180 -2.70 -1.10 -13.41
C LEU A 180 -3.98 -1.93 -13.51
N PRO A 181 -3.90 -3.22 -13.88
CA PRO A 181 -5.05 -4.12 -13.92
C PRO A 181 -5.69 -4.25 -12.55
N GLN A 182 -7.01 -4.08 -12.51
CA GLN A 182 -7.77 -4.13 -11.27
C GLN A 182 -8.04 -5.57 -10.85
N ILE A 183 -7.87 -5.84 -9.57
CA ILE A 183 -8.13 -7.16 -8.99
C ILE A 183 -9.64 -7.34 -8.82
N ASN A 184 -10.13 -8.51 -9.18
CA ASN A 184 -11.52 -8.90 -8.96
C ASN A 184 -11.72 -9.34 -7.50
N LEU A 185 -11.90 -8.40 -6.60
CA LEU A 185 -12.11 -8.64 -5.17
C LEU A 185 -13.41 -9.41 -4.84
N ARG A 186 -14.25 -9.74 -5.85
CA ARG A 186 -15.39 -10.64 -5.68
C ARG A 186 -14.98 -12.10 -5.82
N ASN A 187 -13.80 -12.37 -6.34
CA ASN A 187 -13.25 -13.71 -6.41
C ASN A 187 -12.49 -14.01 -5.11
N PRO A 188 -12.93 -14.99 -4.30
CA PRO A 188 -12.32 -15.28 -3.01
C PRO A 188 -10.91 -15.89 -3.10
N ALA A 189 -10.45 -16.23 -4.31
CA ALA A 189 -9.10 -16.75 -4.55
C ALA A 189 -8.12 -15.65 -4.99
N ALA A 190 -8.61 -14.44 -5.25
CA ALA A 190 -7.78 -13.30 -5.71
C ALA A 190 -7.24 -12.48 -4.55
#